data_05460f9d4e4129780997a5b6708c3022
#
_entry.id   05460f9d4e4129780997a5b6708c3022
#
_cell.length_a   1.000
_cell.length_b   1.000
_cell.length_c   1.000
_cell.angle_alpha   90.00
_cell.angle_beta   90.00
_cell.angle_gamma   90.00
#
_symmetry.space_group_name_H-M   'P 1'
#
loop_
_entity.id
_entity.type
_entity.pdbx_description
1 polymer ?
#
loop_
_entity_poly.entity_id
_entity_poly.type
_entity_poly.pdbx_seq_one_letter_code
_entity_poly.pdbx_strand_id
1 'polypeptide(L)'
;MCMNDDTVSSTESLYSEICRLKSRVQELEAVERKYRANLSELAEKEVFNFALFQYNPANIVIVDRSGRVIKSNAAKKKAGGRLPNIGDIMYKDYASRHQIDMFSRLMDAMATGSILRFPELQYEEKVLSITIAPFPKGAIIISEDISEQKNAERDRIKLIDDLKRALDEVETLRGLLPICASCKKIRDDKGYWNHIEVYISDHSNVDFTHTLCPDCVRHFYPEYWHQLQEKASSHT
;
A
#
# COMPACT_ATOMS: atom_id res chain seq x y z
N MET A 1 79.85 -61.05 11.30
CA MET A 1 79.52 -59.79 11.84
C MET A 1 78.69 -59.08 10.76
N CYS A 2 77.41 -59.51 10.61
CA CYS A 2 76.48 -58.91 9.66
C CYS A 2 75.05 -59.04 10.30
N MET A 3 74.73 -58.19 11.22
CA MET A 3 73.41 -58.10 11.87
C MET A 3 73.09 -56.63 12.16
N ASN A 4 72.81 -55.81 11.17
CA ASN A 4 72.24 -54.46 11.45
C ASN A 4 71.47 -53.78 10.28
N ASP A 5 71.47 -54.37 9.05
CA ASP A 5 70.81 -53.70 7.92
C ASP A 5 69.26 -53.84 7.93
N ASP A 6 68.72 -54.96 8.37
CA ASP A 6 67.25 -55.18 8.35
C ASP A 6 66.49 -54.32 9.39
N THR A 7 67.15 -53.98 10.51
CA THR A 7 66.50 -53.14 11.56
C THR A 7 66.46 -51.68 11.18
N VAL A 8 67.44 -51.17 10.46
CA VAL A 8 67.49 -49.78 9.96
C VAL A 8 66.43 -49.55 8.87
N SER A 9 66.31 -50.49 7.93
CA SER A 9 65.26 -50.46 6.88
C SER A 9 63.86 -50.51 7.44
N SER A 10 63.61 -51.29 8.48
CA SER A 10 62.29 -51.35 9.16
C SER A 10 61.94 -50.07 9.89
N THR A 11 62.90 -49.39 10.54
CA THR A 11 62.68 -48.13 11.26
C THR A 11 62.42 -46.97 10.30
N GLU A 12 63.11 -46.88 9.17
CA GLU A 12 62.86 -45.86 8.15
C GLU A 12 61.46 -46.00 7.51
N SER A 13 61.00 -47.25 7.24
CA SER A 13 59.64 -47.52 6.77
C SER A 13 58.57 -47.07 7.76
N LEU A 14 58.79 -47.34 9.06
CA LEU A 14 57.84 -46.86 10.11
C LEU A 14 57.80 -45.34 10.23
N TYR A 15 58.97 -44.68 10.13
CA TYR A 15 59.00 -43.19 10.14
C TYR A 15 58.25 -42.58 8.94
N SER A 16 58.42 -43.17 7.76
CA SER A 16 57.68 -42.73 6.56
C SER A 16 56.15 -42.87 6.76
N GLU A 17 55.71 -44.00 7.30
CA GLU A 17 54.27 -44.23 7.57
C GLU A 17 53.73 -43.29 8.64
N ILE A 18 54.46 -43.01 9.71
CA ILE A 18 54.11 -42.04 10.72
C ILE A 18 53.95 -40.67 10.13
N CYS A 19 54.89 -40.24 9.25
CA CYS A 19 54.79 -38.94 8.58
C CYS A 19 53.53 -38.88 7.67
N ARG A 20 53.26 -39.93 6.92
CA ARG A 20 52.06 -40.04 6.07
C ARG A 20 50.77 -39.97 6.89
N LEU A 21 50.71 -40.71 7.98
CA LEU A 21 49.54 -40.70 8.89
C LEU A 21 49.34 -39.33 9.54
N LYS A 22 50.42 -38.69 10.00
CA LYS A 22 50.34 -37.31 10.55
C LYS A 22 49.79 -36.30 9.53
N SER A 23 50.29 -36.35 8.28
CA SER A 23 49.76 -35.48 7.21
C SER A 23 48.26 -35.77 6.98
N ARG A 24 47.88 -37.02 6.95
CA ARG A 24 46.47 -37.41 6.76
C ARG A 24 45.58 -36.99 7.91
N VAL A 25 46.05 -37.06 9.15
CA VAL A 25 45.34 -36.56 10.33
C VAL A 25 45.14 -35.07 10.22
N GLN A 26 46.18 -34.30 9.84
CA GLN A 26 46.06 -32.85 9.65
C GLN A 26 45.06 -32.44 8.55
N GLU A 27 45.04 -33.19 7.43
CA GLU A 27 44.06 -32.99 6.36
C GLU A 27 42.64 -33.26 6.87
N LEU A 28 42.42 -34.36 7.60
CA LEU A 28 41.09 -34.70 8.16
C LEU A 28 40.61 -33.67 9.19
N GLU A 29 41.50 -33.20 10.07
CA GLU A 29 41.17 -32.14 11.03
C GLU A 29 40.79 -30.81 10.35
N ALA A 30 41.46 -30.48 9.24
CA ALA A 30 41.16 -29.30 8.45
C ALA A 30 39.75 -29.44 7.81
N VAL A 31 39.44 -30.60 7.25
CA VAL A 31 38.11 -30.89 6.70
C VAL A 31 37.04 -30.88 7.79
N GLU A 32 37.31 -31.48 8.94
CA GLU A 32 36.36 -31.44 10.07
C GLU A 32 36.09 -30.03 10.55
N ARG A 33 37.12 -29.19 10.72
CA ARG A 33 36.92 -27.77 11.10
C ARG A 33 36.03 -27.03 10.09
N LYS A 34 36.28 -27.23 8.78
CA LYS A 34 35.45 -26.63 7.71
C LYS A 34 34.01 -27.13 7.74
N TYR A 35 33.82 -28.42 7.97
CA TYR A 35 32.50 -29.01 8.05
C TYR A 35 31.72 -28.47 9.26
N ARG A 36 32.34 -28.40 10.44
CA ARG A 36 31.75 -27.81 11.65
C ARG A 36 31.37 -26.34 11.46
N ALA A 37 32.23 -25.54 10.82
CA ALA A 37 31.92 -24.14 10.50
C ALA A 37 30.69 -24.02 9.58
N ASN A 38 30.64 -24.85 8.52
CA ASN A 38 29.48 -24.87 7.61
C ASN A 38 28.19 -25.29 8.31
N LEU A 39 28.25 -26.26 9.21
CA LEU A 39 27.07 -26.68 10.01
C LEU A 39 26.58 -25.56 10.93
N SER A 40 27.49 -24.83 11.57
CA SER A 40 27.14 -23.69 12.42
C SER A 40 26.45 -22.60 11.60
N GLU A 41 27.00 -22.24 10.44
CA GLU A 41 26.41 -21.24 9.55
C GLU A 41 25.01 -21.69 9.07
N LEU A 42 24.86 -22.96 8.72
CA LEU A 42 23.56 -23.50 8.30
C LEU A 42 22.53 -23.44 9.42
N ALA A 43 22.92 -23.79 10.64
CA ALA A 43 22.04 -23.73 11.81
C ALA A 43 21.60 -22.29 12.12
N GLU A 44 22.51 -21.31 12.02
CA GLU A 44 22.17 -19.90 12.19
C GLU A 44 21.18 -19.42 11.11
N LYS A 45 21.38 -19.80 9.85
CA LYS A 45 20.46 -19.49 8.76
C LYS A 45 19.08 -20.14 8.96
N GLU A 46 19.02 -21.36 9.47
CA GLU A 46 17.75 -22.03 9.79
C GLU A 46 17.00 -21.32 10.90
N VAL A 47 17.68 -20.93 11.98
CA VAL A 47 17.07 -20.18 13.09
C VAL A 47 16.53 -18.82 12.60
N PHE A 48 17.30 -18.12 11.78
CA PHE A 48 16.88 -16.85 11.21
C PHE A 48 15.66 -17.00 10.28
N ASN A 49 15.70 -17.96 9.35
CA ASN A 49 14.58 -18.23 8.45
C ASN A 49 13.33 -18.67 9.22
N PHE A 50 13.49 -19.48 10.26
CA PHE A 50 12.39 -19.84 11.15
C PHE A 50 11.79 -18.63 11.82
N ALA A 51 12.61 -17.71 12.33
CA ALA A 51 12.14 -16.49 12.99
C ALA A 51 11.39 -15.58 12.00
N LEU A 52 11.93 -15.37 10.79
CA LEU A 52 11.27 -14.58 9.73
C LEU A 52 9.89 -15.14 9.37
N PHE A 53 9.76 -16.46 9.29
CA PHE A 53 8.49 -17.09 9.01
C PHE A 53 7.54 -17.03 10.20
N GLN A 54 8.00 -17.46 11.38
CA GLN A 54 7.18 -17.67 12.56
C GLN A 54 6.64 -16.37 13.17
N TYR A 55 7.46 -15.33 13.18
CA TYR A 55 7.13 -14.03 13.79
C TYR A 55 6.68 -12.97 12.77
N ASN A 56 6.54 -13.32 11.49
CA ASN A 56 5.97 -12.41 10.50
C ASN A 56 4.53 -12.05 10.92
N PRO A 57 4.15 -10.75 10.90
CA PRO A 57 2.81 -10.30 11.30
C PRO A 57 1.72 -10.75 10.31
N ALA A 58 2.04 -10.93 9.04
CA ALA A 58 1.09 -11.42 8.06
C ALA A 58 0.80 -12.92 8.25
N ASN A 59 -0.42 -13.35 7.94
CA ASN A 59 -0.78 -14.78 7.96
C ASN A 59 -0.12 -15.50 6.80
N ILE A 60 0.78 -16.46 7.09
CA ILE A 60 1.50 -17.22 6.07
C ILE A 60 1.14 -18.69 6.16
N VAL A 61 0.77 -19.26 5.01
CA VAL A 61 0.57 -20.71 4.82
C VAL A 61 1.45 -21.17 3.67
N ILE A 62 2.15 -22.27 3.87
CA ILE A 62 2.98 -22.90 2.83
C ILE A 62 2.28 -24.20 2.42
N VAL A 63 2.15 -24.39 1.12
CA VAL A 63 1.54 -25.59 0.53
C VAL A 63 2.51 -26.30 -0.42
N ASP A 64 2.33 -27.61 -0.62
CA ASP A 64 3.04 -28.38 -1.61
C ASP A 64 2.45 -28.19 -3.03
N ARG A 65 3.00 -28.91 -4.01
CA ARG A 65 2.54 -28.87 -5.41
C ARG A 65 1.10 -29.36 -5.62
N SER A 66 0.55 -30.13 -4.68
CA SER A 66 -0.84 -30.60 -4.71
C SER A 66 -1.80 -29.64 -3.99
N GLY A 67 -1.30 -28.54 -3.45
CA GLY A 67 -2.07 -27.57 -2.66
C GLY A 67 -2.30 -28.01 -1.22
N ARG A 68 -1.58 -29.05 -0.71
CA ARG A 68 -1.69 -29.47 0.68
C ARG A 68 -0.85 -28.60 1.59
N VAL A 69 -1.41 -28.24 2.73
CA VAL A 69 -0.75 -27.42 3.74
C VAL A 69 0.42 -28.18 4.36
N ILE A 70 1.61 -27.60 4.25
CA ILE A 70 2.85 -28.08 4.87
C ILE A 70 3.09 -27.39 6.22
N LYS A 71 2.85 -26.04 6.26
CA LYS A 71 3.23 -25.21 7.41
C LYS A 71 2.39 -23.94 7.47
N SER A 72 2.13 -23.45 8.67
CA SER A 72 1.53 -22.14 8.92
C SER A 72 2.25 -21.42 10.06
N ASN A 73 2.34 -20.08 10.00
CA ASN A 73 3.06 -19.28 10.98
C ASN A 73 2.22 -18.92 12.22
N ALA A 74 2.86 -18.26 13.21
CA ALA A 74 2.20 -17.87 14.46
C ALA A 74 1.08 -16.83 14.27
N ALA A 75 1.21 -15.89 13.31
CA ALA A 75 0.17 -14.91 13.01
C ALA A 75 -1.11 -15.61 12.58
N LYS A 76 -1.02 -16.61 11.70
CA LYS A 76 -2.17 -17.41 11.29
C LYS A 76 -2.85 -18.11 12.47
N LYS A 77 -2.07 -18.54 13.48
CA LYS A 77 -2.61 -19.12 14.70
C LYS A 77 -3.35 -18.11 15.59
N LYS A 78 -2.92 -16.86 15.60
CA LYS A 78 -3.52 -15.78 16.42
C LYS A 78 -4.76 -15.14 15.79
N ALA A 79 -4.92 -15.23 14.45
CA ALA A 79 -5.97 -14.55 13.71
C ALA A 79 -7.41 -15.02 14.04
N GLY A 80 -7.57 -15.90 15.00
CA GLY A 80 -8.87 -16.37 15.49
C GLY A 80 -9.68 -17.08 14.39
N GLY A 81 -9.94 -18.34 14.54
CA GLY A 81 -10.64 -19.15 13.57
C GLY A 81 -10.04 -20.56 13.46
N ARG A 82 -10.62 -21.38 12.62
CA ARG A 82 -10.08 -22.72 12.34
C ARG A 82 -8.72 -22.56 11.65
N LEU A 83 -7.70 -23.17 12.22
CA LEU A 83 -6.38 -23.31 11.58
C LEU A 83 -6.43 -24.38 10.50
N PRO A 84 -5.65 -24.24 9.41
CA PRO A 84 -5.41 -25.36 8.51
C PRO A 84 -4.62 -26.43 9.24
N ASN A 85 -5.06 -27.69 9.13
CA ASN A 85 -4.24 -28.81 9.57
C ASN A 85 -3.16 -29.10 8.51
N ILE A 86 -2.03 -29.65 8.94
CA ILE A 86 -1.03 -30.14 8.01
C ILE A 86 -1.68 -31.27 7.19
N GLY A 87 -1.60 -31.17 5.86
CA GLY A 87 -2.22 -32.12 4.92
C GLY A 87 -3.60 -31.69 4.38
N ASP A 88 -4.30 -30.72 4.99
CA ASP A 88 -5.53 -30.15 4.44
C ASP A 88 -5.25 -29.57 3.05
N ILE A 89 -6.17 -29.73 2.09
CA ILE A 89 -6.08 -29.08 0.78
C ILE A 89 -6.55 -27.65 0.94
N MET A 90 -5.63 -26.70 0.71
CA MET A 90 -5.92 -25.26 0.80
C MET A 90 -7.00 -24.88 -0.20
N TYR A 91 -7.96 -24.09 0.25
CA TYR A 91 -9.13 -23.62 -0.51
C TYR A 91 -10.19 -24.72 -0.87
N LYS A 92 -9.96 -25.97 -0.46
CA LYS A 92 -10.97 -27.04 -0.52
C LYS A 92 -11.40 -27.47 0.88
N ASP A 93 -10.47 -28.00 1.67
CA ASP A 93 -10.74 -28.44 3.04
C ASP A 93 -10.68 -27.27 4.03
N TYR A 94 -9.89 -26.26 3.68
CA TYR A 94 -9.68 -25.05 4.47
C TYR A 94 -9.86 -23.80 3.60
N ALA A 95 -10.52 -22.74 4.15
CA ALA A 95 -10.78 -21.46 3.49
C ALA A 95 -11.49 -21.61 2.13
N SER A 96 -12.50 -22.51 2.04
CA SER A 96 -13.23 -22.82 0.81
C SER A 96 -14.34 -21.81 0.44
N ARG A 97 -14.61 -20.78 1.29
CA ARG A 97 -15.76 -19.88 1.14
C ARG A 97 -15.43 -18.55 0.45
N HIS A 98 -14.43 -18.54 -0.43
CA HIS A 98 -14.15 -17.37 -1.25
C HIS A 98 -15.16 -17.26 -2.40
N GLN A 99 -15.42 -16.03 -2.88
CA GLN A 99 -16.33 -15.76 -4.00
C GLN A 99 -15.80 -16.29 -5.34
N ILE A 100 -14.49 -16.54 -5.42
CA ILE A 100 -13.81 -17.08 -6.61
C ILE A 100 -13.17 -18.42 -6.27
N ASP A 101 -12.96 -19.25 -7.29
CA ASP A 101 -12.24 -20.52 -7.12
C ASP A 101 -10.73 -20.30 -6.85
N MET A 102 -10.41 -20.08 -5.59
CA MET A 102 -9.05 -19.84 -5.14
C MET A 102 -8.15 -21.07 -5.29
N PHE A 103 -8.72 -22.29 -5.31
CA PHE A 103 -7.93 -23.49 -5.54
C PHE A 103 -7.41 -23.53 -6.98
N SER A 104 -8.27 -23.26 -7.96
CA SER A 104 -7.84 -23.15 -9.36
C SER A 104 -6.76 -22.07 -9.52
N ARG A 105 -6.93 -20.90 -8.91
CA ARG A 105 -5.92 -19.84 -8.94
C ARG A 105 -4.59 -20.24 -8.31
N LEU A 106 -4.62 -21.00 -7.22
CA LEU A 106 -3.42 -21.55 -6.61
C LEU A 106 -2.69 -22.51 -7.57
N MET A 107 -3.42 -23.40 -8.23
CA MET A 107 -2.84 -24.33 -9.20
C MET A 107 -2.29 -23.61 -10.43
N ASP A 108 -3.01 -22.61 -10.94
CA ASP A 108 -2.57 -21.75 -12.06
C ASP A 108 -1.25 -21.02 -11.71
N ALA A 109 -1.17 -20.44 -10.51
CA ALA A 109 0.06 -19.77 -10.05
C ALA A 109 1.25 -20.73 -10.05
N MET A 110 1.06 -21.95 -9.54
CA MET A 110 2.11 -22.97 -9.51
C MET A 110 2.49 -23.49 -10.90
N ALA A 111 1.52 -23.59 -11.82
CA ALA A 111 1.75 -24.05 -13.18
C ALA A 111 2.51 -23.00 -14.02
N THR A 112 2.15 -21.72 -13.87
CA THR A 112 2.75 -20.60 -14.61
C THR A 112 4.02 -20.07 -13.99
N GLY A 113 4.28 -20.33 -12.70
CA GLY A 113 5.35 -19.74 -11.92
C GLY A 113 5.13 -18.25 -11.61
N SER A 114 3.92 -17.74 -11.80
CA SER A 114 3.58 -16.32 -11.66
C SER A 114 2.99 -16.02 -10.28
N ILE A 115 3.39 -14.87 -9.70
CA ILE A 115 2.80 -14.38 -8.45
C ILE A 115 1.41 -13.83 -8.76
N LEU A 116 0.39 -14.34 -8.07
CA LEU A 116 -0.96 -13.81 -8.11
C LEU A 116 -1.24 -12.95 -6.88
N ARG A 117 -1.88 -11.79 -7.11
CA ARG A 117 -2.28 -10.87 -6.04
C ARG A 117 -3.76 -10.55 -6.16
N PHE A 118 -4.44 -10.64 -5.03
CA PHE A 118 -5.84 -10.29 -4.83
C PHE A 118 -5.89 -9.23 -3.73
N PRO A 119 -5.82 -7.93 -4.10
CA PRO A 119 -5.70 -6.85 -3.11
C PRO A 119 -6.94 -6.71 -2.24
N GLU A 120 -8.11 -7.06 -2.75
CA GLU A 120 -9.40 -6.98 -2.07
C GLU A 120 -10.24 -8.20 -2.45
N LEU A 121 -10.34 -9.15 -1.54
CA LEU A 121 -11.14 -10.34 -1.73
C LEU A 121 -12.09 -10.53 -0.57
N GLN A 122 -13.39 -10.57 -0.84
CA GLN A 122 -14.39 -10.83 0.17
C GLN A 122 -14.33 -12.28 0.65
N TYR A 123 -14.26 -12.45 1.97
CA TYR A 123 -14.32 -13.74 2.64
C TYR A 123 -15.26 -13.63 3.84
N GLU A 124 -16.50 -14.11 3.70
CA GLU A 124 -17.57 -13.91 4.68
C GLU A 124 -17.76 -12.41 4.98
N GLU A 125 -17.61 -11.99 6.24
CA GLU A 125 -17.72 -10.59 6.68
C GLU A 125 -16.39 -9.82 6.59
N LYS A 126 -15.31 -10.48 6.14
CA LYS A 126 -13.96 -9.93 6.09
C LYS A 126 -13.54 -9.56 4.68
N VAL A 127 -12.69 -8.55 4.59
CA VAL A 127 -11.97 -8.21 3.36
C VAL A 127 -10.52 -8.64 3.55
N LEU A 128 -10.04 -9.52 2.68
CA LEU A 128 -8.68 -10.06 2.73
C LEU A 128 -7.86 -9.56 1.55
N SER A 129 -6.61 -9.20 1.80
CA SER A 129 -5.57 -9.11 0.79
C SER A 129 -4.84 -10.45 0.75
N ILE A 130 -4.75 -11.08 -0.43
CA ILE A 130 -4.12 -12.39 -0.59
C ILE A 130 -3.06 -12.32 -1.68
N THR A 131 -1.87 -12.83 -1.37
CA THR A 131 -0.80 -13.04 -2.35
C THR A 131 -0.42 -14.51 -2.38
N ILE A 132 -0.36 -15.09 -3.58
CA ILE A 132 0.10 -16.44 -3.85
C ILE A 132 1.43 -16.36 -4.59
N ALA A 133 2.51 -16.78 -3.96
CA ALA A 133 3.86 -16.79 -4.52
C ALA A 133 4.34 -18.22 -4.72
N PRO A 134 4.40 -18.74 -5.95
CA PRO A 134 4.87 -20.08 -6.23
C PRO A 134 6.40 -20.20 -6.04
N PHE A 135 6.86 -21.38 -5.65
CA PHE A 135 8.25 -21.76 -5.60
C PHE A 135 8.43 -23.22 -6.07
N PRO A 136 9.64 -23.73 -6.30
CA PRO A 136 9.85 -25.05 -6.94
C PRO A 136 9.16 -26.23 -6.28
N LYS A 137 8.82 -26.17 -4.98
CA LYS A 137 8.21 -27.27 -4.22
C LYS A 137 6.75 -27.03 -3.86
N GLY A 138 6.14 -25.87 -4.25
CA GLY A 138 4.77 -25.51 -3.92
C GLY A 138 4.48 -24.02 -4.01
N ALA A 139 3.73 -23.48 -3.05
CA ALA A 139 3.44 -22.04 -2.99
C ALA A 139 3.41 -21.52 -1.55
N ILE A 140 3.75 -20.25 -1.41
CA ILE A 140 3.57 -19.46 -0.18
C ILE A 140 2.32 -18.61 -0.38
N ILE A 141 1.39 -18.71 0.54
CA ILE A 141 0.16 -17.93 0.56
C ILE A 141 0.26 -16.97 1.74
N ILE A 142 0.21 -15.68 1.42
CA ILE A 142 0.20 -14.60 2.41
C ILE A 142 -1.19 -13.99 2.39
N SER A 143 -1.83 -13.89 3.56
CA SER A 143 -3.14 -13.27 3.69
C SER A 143 -3.15 -12.27 4.85
N GLU A 144 -3.78 -11.13 4.61
CA GLU A 144 -3.94 -10.05 5.58
C GLU A 144 -5.42 -9.66 5.65
N ASP A 145 -5.94 -9.49 6.85
CA ASP A 145 -7.27 -8.95 7.09
C ASP A 145 -7.19 -7.43 7.02
N ILE A 146 -7.77 -6.86 5.97
CA ILE A 146 -7.78 -5.42 5.71
C ILE A 146 -9.16 -4.79 5.99
N SER A 147 -10.05 -5.51 6.70
CA SER A 147 -11.42 -5.07 6.96
C SER A 147 -11.46 -3.74 7.71
N GLU A 148 -10.67 -3.61 8.77
CA GLU A 148 -10.56 -2.39 9.57
C GLU A 148 -10.04 -1.22 8.73
N GLN A 149 -8.99 -1.44 7.94
CA GLN A 149 -8.44 -0.45 7.04
C GLN A 149 -9.49 0.03 6.01
N LYS A 150 -10.24 -0.91 5.42
CA LYS A 150 -11.28 -0.59 4.44
C LYS A 150 -12.48 0.14 5.06
N ASN A 151 -12.84 -0.20 6.27
CA ASN A 151 -13.89 0.53 6.98
C ASN A 151 -13.44 1.96 7.29
N ALA A 152 -12.23 2.16 7.82
CA ALA A 152 -11.68 3.49 8.08
C ALA A 152 -11.56 4.34 6.80
N GLU A 153 -11.18 3.73 5.67
CA GLU A 153 -11.15 4.41 4.36
C GLU A 153 -12.55 4.87 3.92
N ARG A 154 -13.57 4.01 4.06
CA ARG A 154 -14.97 4.35 3.75
C ARG A 154 -15.49 5.48 4.63
N ASP A 155 -15.22 5.41 5.94
CA ASP A 155 -15.65 6.44 6.90
C ASP A 155 -14.98 7.79 6.58
N ARG A 156 -13.69 7.77 6.21
CA ARG A 156 -12.97 8.96 5.77
C ARG A 156 -13.57 9.57 4.51
N ILE A 157 -13.90 8.76 3.51
CA ILE A 157 -14.51 9.24 2.26
C ILE A 157 -15.87 9.87 2.57
N LYS A 158 -16.69 9.22 3.39
CA LYS A 158 -17.99 9.74 3.81
C LYS A 158 -17.87 11.09 4.54
N LEU A 159 -16.93 11.19 5.46
CA LEU A 159 -16.67 12.44 6.19
C LEU A 159 -16.23 13.58 5.28
N ILE A 160 -15.41 13.30 4.25
CA ILE A 160 -15.00 14.30 3.26
C ILE A 160 -16.21 14.76 2.43
N ASP A 161 -17.12 13.87 2.05
CA ASP A 161 -18.32 14.22 1.30
C ASP A 161 -19.29 15.06 2.14
N ASP A 162 -19.51 14.67 3.38
CA ASP A 162 -20.34 15.43 4.33
C ASP A 162 -19.74 16.83 4.59
N LEU A 163 -18.42 16.94 4.72
CA LEU A 163 -17.74 18.22 4.88
C LEU A 163 -17.90 19.12 3.65
N LYS A 164 -17.75 18.56 2.45
CA LYS A 164 -17.96 19.31 1.18
C LYS A 164 -19.38 19.84 1.10
N ARG A 165 -20.40 19.01 1.38
CA ARG A 165 -21.80 19.46 1.39
C ARG A 165 -22.02 20.61 2.38
N ALA A 166 -21.49 20.50 3.59
CA ALA A 166 -21.61 21.56 4.58
C ALA A 166 -20.92 22.86 4.14
N LEU A 167 -19.78 22.79 3.45
CA LEU A 167 -19.13 23.97 2.87
C LEU A 167 -19.95 24.60 1.75
N ASP A 168 -20.52 23.79 0.85
CA ASP A 168 -21.38 24.27 -0.24
C ASP A 168 -22.65 24.94 0.29
N GLU A 169 -23.23 24.41 1.38
CA GLU A 169 -24.38 25.05 2.07
C GLU A 169 -23.98 26.44 2.64
N VAL A 170 -22.80 26.54 3.26
CA VAL A 170 -22.30 27.81 3.80
C VAL A 170 -22.06 28.84 2.67
N GLU A 171 -21.49 28.42 1.54
CA GLU A 171 -21.30 29.32 0.39
C GLU A 171 -22.62 29.77 -0.20
N THR A 172 -23.64 28.89 -0.28
CA THR A 172 -24.97 29.25 -0.79
C THR A 172 -25.67 30.27 0.14
N LEU A 173 -25.55 30.13 1.45
CA LEU A 173 -26.08 31.09 2.43
C LEU A 173 -25.34 32.43 2.38
N ARG A 174 -24.03 32.44 2.14
CA ARG A 174 -23.24 33.66 1.94
C ARG A 174 -23.54 34.37 0.61
N GLY A 175 -24.09 33.68 -0.37
CA GLY A 175 -24.50 34.23 -1.65
C GLY A 175 -25.77 35.11 -1.60
N LEU A 176 -26.53 35.10 -0.49
CA LEU A 176 -27.73 35.93 -0.32
C LEU A 176 -27.38 37.21 0.41
N LEU A 177 -27.17 38.28 -0.33
CA LEU A 177 -26.93 39.60 0.24
C LEU A 177 -28.27 40.30 0.56
N PRO A 178 -28.53 40.61 1.82
CA PRO A 178 -29.75 41.36 2.19
C PRO A 178 -29.66 42.79 1.67
N ILE A 179 -30.47 43.12 0.65
CA ILE A 179 -30.54 44.44 0.07
C ILE A 179 -31.83 45.18 0.46
N CYS A 180 -31.73 46.48 0.64
CA CYS A 180 -32.89 47.33 0.84
C CYS A 180 -33.72 47.41 -0.45
N ALA A 181 -35.00 47.05 -0.39
CA ALA A 181 -35.89 47.10 -1.55
C ALA A 181 -36.04 48.49 -2.19
N SER A 182 -35.89 49.55 -1.39
CA SER A 182 -36.02 50.94 -1.84
C SER A 182 -34.69 51.52 -2.34
N CYS A 183 -33.67 51.62 -1.50
CA CYS A 183 -32.44 52.35 -1.84
C CYS A 183 -31.29 51.44 -2.27
N LYS A 184 -31.49 50.11 -2.36
CA LYS A 184 -30.52 49.09 -2.82
C LYS A 184 -29.22 49.00 -2.02
N LYS A 185 -29.14 49.59 -0.82
CA LYS A 185 -28.01 49.39 0.09
C LYS A 185 -27.97 47.93 0.57
N ILE A 186 -26.77 47.41 0.77
CA ILE A 186 -26.51 46.09 1.32
C ILE A 186 -26.33 46.19 2.83
N ARG A 187 -26.87 45.23 3.60
CA ARG A 187 -26.65 45.11 5.03
C ARG A 187 -25.49 44.17 5.26
N ASP A 188 -24.42 44.67 5.88
CA ASP A 188 -23.25 43.84 6.25
C ASP A 188 -23.55 42.91 7.47
N ASP A 189 -22.59 42.05 7.79
CA ASP A 189 -22.68 41.08 8.92
C ASP A 189 -22.76 41.80 10.28
N LYS A 190 -22.35 43.08 10.37
CA LYS A 190 -22.46 43.88 11.59
C LYS A 190 -23.78 44.61 11.70
N GLY A 191 -24.65 44.51 10.68
CA GLY A 191 -25.97 45.13 10.64
C GLY A 191 -26.00 46.52 10.04
N TYR A 192 -24.90 47.09 9.52
CA TYR A 192 -24.83 48.41 8.89
C TYR A 192 -25.23 48.33 7.43
N TRP A 193 -25.85 49.44 6.94
CA TRP A 193 -26.28 49.55 5.56
C TRP A 193 -25.24 50.34 4.72
N ASN A 194 -24.56 49.63 3.82
CA ASN A 194 -23.51 50.17 2.95
C ASN A 194 -24.01 50.29 1.50
N HIS A 195 -23.41 51.23 0.73
CA HIS A 195 -23.61 51.24 -0.72
C HIS A 195 -23.01 49.98 -1.34
N ILE A 196 -23.64 49.52 -2.44
CA ILE A 196 -23.24 48.23 -3.08
C ILE A 196 -21.80 48.28 -3.55
N GLU A 197 -21.33 49.42 -4.06
CA GLU A 197 -19.97 49.58 -4.54
C GLU A 197 -18.95 49.44 -3.41
N VAL A 198 -19.23 50.04 -2.25
CA VAL A 198 -18.37 49.97 -1.05
C VAL A 198 -18.33 48.52 -0.55
N TYR A 199 -19.48 47.87 -0.43
CA TYR A 199 -19.55 46.49 0.04
C TYR A 199 -18.78 45.55 -0.85
N ILE A 200 -18.91 45.65 -2.19
CA ILE A 200 -18.23 44.79 -3.14
C ILE A 200 -16.72 45.05 -3.14
N SER A 201 -16.27 46.33 -3.11
CA SER A 201 -14.84 46.65 -3.02
C SER A 201 -14.20 46.13 -1.74
N ASP A 202 -14.92 46.15 -0.62
CA ASP A 202 -14.40 45.64 0.66
C ASP A 202 -14.33 44.09 0.73
N HIS A 203 -15.15 43.40 -0.09
CA HIS A 203 -15.28 41.92 -0.05
C HIS A 203 -14.79 41.23 -1.33
N SER A 204 -14.24 41.97 -2.29
CA SER A 204 -13.67 41.43 -3.52
C SER A 204 -12.52 42.30 -4.04
N ASN A 205 -11.75 41.80 -4.98
CA ASN A 205 -10.67 42.58 -5.66
C ASN A 205 -11.20 43.37 -6.86
N VAL A 206 -12.42 43.95 -6.77
CA VAL A 206 -13.06 44.67 -7.83
C VAL A 206 -13.07 46.19 -7.51
N ASP A 207 -12.54 47.00 -8.43
CA ASP A 207 -12.61 48.45 -8.38
C ASP A 207 -13.70 48.95 -9.33
N PHE A 208 -14.47 49.94 -8.86
CA PHE A 208 -15.53 50.55 -9.66
C PHE A 208 -15.03 51.78 -10.37
N THR A 209 -15.25 51.87 -11.69
CA THR A 209 -15.07 53.05 -12.49
C THR A 209 -16.42 53.70 -12.75
N HIS A 210 -16.49 55.04 -12.56
CA HIS A 210 -17.73 55.75 -12.75
C HIS A 210 -17.88 56.19 -14.21
N THR A 211 -18.97 55.76 -14.85
CA THR A 211 -19.36 56.16 -16.20
C THR A 211 -20.89 56.23 -16.27
N LEU A 212 -21.41 56.91 -17.29
CA LEU A 212 -22.84 56.96 -17.54
C LEU A 212 -23.23 55.98 -18.66
N CYS A 213 -24.23 55.18 -18.41
CA CYS A 213 -24.80 54.33 -19.47
C CYS A 213 -25.57 55.22 -20.50
N PRO A 214 -25.79 54.75 -21.74
CA PRO A 214 -26.47 55.51 -22.77
C PRO A 214 -27.83 56.10 -22.36
N ASP A 215 -28.61 55.34 -21.57
CA ASP A 215 -29.91 55.79 -21.10
C ASP A 215 -29.80 56.94 -20.08
N CYS A 216 -28.81 56.89 -19.19
CA CYS A 216 -28.54 57.96 -18.26
C CYS A 216 -28.01 59.19 -18.98
N VAL A 217 -27.11 59.03 -19.97
CA VAL A 217 -26.65 60.18 -20.81
C VAL A 217 -27.84 60.78 -21.50
N ARG A 218 -28.74 60.05 -22.10
CA ARG A 218 -29.95 60.59 -22.76
C ARG A 218 -30.85 61.34 -21.81
N HIS A 219 -30.99 60.79 -20.57
CA HIS A 219 -31.88 61.42 -19.58
C HIS A 219 -31.31 62.71 -18.98
N PHE A 220 -30.04 62.69 -18.55
CA PHE A 220 -29.43 63.83 -17.84
C PHE A 220 -28.74 64.79 -18.73
N TYR A 221 -28.34 64.44 -19.96
CA TYR A 221 -27.57 65.21 -20.90
C TYR A 221 -28.13 65.03 -22.32
N PRO A 222 -29.40 65.43 -22.60
CA PRO A 222 -30.05 65.16 -23.88
C PRO A 222 -29.36 65.84 -25.04
N GLU A 223 -28.86 67.07 -24.84
CA GLU A 223 -28.15 67.86 -25.89
C GLU A 223 -26.84 67.19 -26.30
N TYR A 224 -26.09 66.58 -25.33
CA TYR A 224 -24.86 65.88 -25.61
C TYR A 224 -25.15 64.51 -26.31
N TRP A 225 -26.27 63.92 -25.99
CA TRP A 225 -26.70 62.69 -26.64
C TRP A 225 -26.98 62.92 -28.14
N HIS A 226 -27.64 63.97 -28.54
CA HIS A 226 -27.85 64.37 -29.96
C HIS A 226 -26.54 64.52 -30.69
N GLN A 227 -25.57 65.24 -30.12
CA GLN A 227 -24.23 65.45 -30.72
C GLN A 227 -23.46 64.13 -30.93
N LEU A 228 -23.60 63.16 -30.01
CA LEU A 228 -22.99 61.78 -30.15
C LEU A 228 -23.61 61.03 -31.33
N GLN A 229 -24.91 61.11 -31.53
CA GLN A 229 -25.59 60.50 -32.66
C GLN A 229 -25.19 61.04 -33.99
N GLU A 230 -25.08 62.39 -34.10
CA GLU A 230 -24.62 63.04 -35.31
C GLU A 230 -23.20 62.65 -35.69
N LYS A 231 -22.29 62.59 -34.72
CA LYS A 231 -20.91 62.11 -34.96
C LYS A 231 -20.84 60.68 -35.36
N ALA A 232 -21.68 59.78 -34.81
CA ALA A 232 -21.73 58.35 -35.16
C ALA A 232 -22.26 58.17 -36.61
N SER A 233 -23.19 59.00 -37.05
CA SER A 233 -23.75 58.99 -38.40
C SER A 233 -22.82 59.58 -39.49
N SER A 234 -21.80 60.32 -39.11
CA SER A 234 -20.82 60.92 -40.02
C SER A 234 -19.58 60.09 -40.28
N HIS A 235 -19.49 58.91 -39.68
CA HIS A 235 -18.38 57.97 -39.86
C HIS A 235 -18.78 56.66 -40.54
N THR A 236 -19.97 56.57 -41.12
CA THR A 236 -20.43 55.52 -42.03
C THR A 236 -20.44 56.06 -43.44
#